data_a0b1aad92f2cc72c627ed61545eb7ee8
#
_entry.id   a0b1aad92f2cc72c627ed61545eb7ee8
#
_cell.length_a   1.000
_cell.length_b   1.000
_cell.length_c   1.000
_cell.angle_alpha   90.00
_cell.angle_beta   90.00
_cell.angle_gamma   90.00
#
_symmetry.space_group_name_H-M   'P 1'
#
loop_
_entity.id
_entity.type
_entity.pdbx_description
1 polymer ?
#
loop_
_entity_poly.entity_id
_entity_poly.type
_entity_poly.pdbx_seq_one_letter_code
_entity_poly.pdbx_strand_id
1 'polypeptide(L)'
;MKDQNIPFEGAIRWGYAFNQWKLGWQGFARLDDNIRALKVTSAGGFRCIELTAGTGPWDPLGRPESIAQHFGSVRRFAAQLEDWGIARIPGVFFDPGQLSFEEGHFGLCATTRADHALIRQQAGVHARFVAEVGGEYLVIQPFPPYWRSGELSAAALEAVADLINAIAHDSQSLGLDTFIHLDALSSLRSAEQIDSLLGQCPSPGVGLAFDTAELTIAGHDVVALYRRFHRRVRHFHFKDALAVDTLEEYRLPNAERALILAGGRREIPRWFGELGTGRVDFKGLLAAMHELEYRGWVIVESDRGPQPVASSILLNSWYVQHVLRPLQHRPNPAA
;
A
#
# COMPACT_ATOMS: atom_id res chain seq x y z
N MET A 1 -3.29 21.94 -24.82
CA MET A 1 -2.96 20.63 -24.21
C MET A 1 -4.09 20.31 -23.24
N LYS A 2 -4.88 19.26 -23.51
CA LYS A 2 -5.92 18.82 -22.57
C LYS A 2 -5.22 18.33 -21.30
N ASP A 3 -5.84 18.62 -20.16
CA ASP A 3 -5.37 18.36 -18.82
C ASP A 3 -4.75 16.95 -18.70
N GLN A 4 -3.42 16.88 -18.59
CA GLN A 4 -2.69 15.62 -18.48
C GLN A 4 -2.71 15.07 -17.06
N ASN A 5 -3.34 15.79 -16.11
CA ASN A 5 -3.40 15.40 -14.73
C ASN A 5 -4.33 14.21 -14.50
N ILE A 6 -3.87 13.24 -13.77
CA ILE A 6 -4.67 12.12 -13.28
C ILE A 6 -5.56 12.64 -12.13
N PRO A 7 -6.90 12.46 -12.19
CA PRO A 7 -7.79 13.05 -11.21
C PRO A 7 -7.58 12.45 -9.82
N PHE A 8 -7.52 13.31 -8.81
CA PHE A 8 -7.50 12.93 -7.40
C PHE A 8 -8.74 13.42 -6.65
N GLU A 9 -9.71 13.95 -7.39
CA GLU A 9 -11.04 14.32 -6.90
C GLU A 9 -12.09 13.49 -7.65
N GLY A 10 -13.24 13.28 -7.01
CA GLY A 10 -14.31 12.48 -7.56
C GLY A 10 -14.54 11.16 -6.82
N ALA A 11 -15.28 10.25 -7.43
CA ALA A 11 -15.60 8.96 -6.81
C ALA A 11 -14.36 8.07 -6.68
N ILE A 12 -13.63 7.88 -7.77
CA ILE A 12 -12.34 7.20 -7.78
C ILE A 12 -11.24 8.26 -7.82
N ARG A 13 -10.42 8.28 -6.78
CA ARG A 13 -9.31 9.23 -6.60
C ARG A 13 -8.00 8.51 -6.82
N TRP A 14 -7.12 9.08 -7.63
CA TRP A 14 -5.87 8.45 -8.02
C TRP A 14 -4.66 9.07 -7.32
N GLY A 15 -3.75 8.19 -6.88
CA GLY A 15 -2.44 8.55 -6.37
C GLY A 15 -1.38 7.56 -6.81
N TYR A 16 -0.14 7.78 -6.36
CA TYR A 16 1.00 6.90 -6.61
C TYR A 16 1.70 6.56 -5.29
N ALA A 17 2.02 5.28 -5.09
CA ALA A 17 2.75 4.83 -3.91
C ALA A 17 4.24 5.13 -4.04
N PHE A 18 4.84 5.65 -2.97
CA PHE A 18 6.22 6.09 -2.96
C PHE A 18 7.21 5.03 -2.44
N ASN A 19 6.85 3.75 -2.52
CA ASN A 19 7.62 2.63 -2.00
C ASN A 19 8.83 2.25 -2.87
N GLN A 20 8.75 2.38 -4.19
CA GLN A 20 9.83 2.01 -5.12
C GLN A 20 11.16 2.73 -4.87
N TRP A 21 11.11 3.88 -4.24
CA TRP A 21 12.26 4.72 -3.94
C TRP A 21 12.90 4.38 -2.60
N LYS A 22 12.37 3.42 -1.90
CA LYS A 22 13.05 2.81 -0.77
C LYS A 22 14.18 1.95 -1.30
N LEU A 23 15.40 2.31 -0.96
CA LEU A 23 16.55 1.51 -1.29
C LEU A 23 16.51 0.20 -0.50
N GLY A 24 16.64 -0.90 -1.22
CA GLY A 24 16.95 -2.17 -0.59
C GLY A 24 18.30 -2.12 0.11
N TRP A 25 18.59 -3.14 0.82
CA TRP A 25 19.70 -3.54 1.68
C TRP A 25 21.10 -2.93 1.44
N GLN A 26 21.39 -2.28 0.31
CA GLN A 26 22.75 -1.89 -0.09
C GLN A 26 22.93 -0.38 -0.29
N GLY A 27 21.96 0.44 0.06
CA GLY A 27 22.10 1.87 -0.12
C GLY A 27 21.13 2.71 0.69
N PHE A 28 21.55 3.89 1.05
CA PHE A 28 20.70 4.89 1.70
C PHE A 28 19.91 5.62 0.63
N ALA A 29 18.61 5.84 0.85
CA ALA A 29 17.84 6.72 0.00
C ALA A 29 18.42 8.14 0.13
N ARG A 30 18.81 8.72 -1.00
CA ARG A 30 19.25 10.12 -1.00
C ARG A 30 18.05 11.02 -1.14
N LEU A 31 18.06 12.13 -0.41
CA LEU A 31 17.02 13.14 -0.53
C LEU A 31 16.81 13.60 -1.98
N ASP A 32 17.90 13.81 -2.73
CA ASP A 32 17.83 14.22 -4.14
C ASP A 32 17.13 13.19 -5.02
N ASP A 33 17.30 11.89 -4.74
CA ASP A 33 16.62 10.81 -5.47
C ASP A 33 15.13 10.83 -5.16
N ASN A 34 14.74 11.04 -3.90
CA ASN A 34 13.35 11.21 -3.50
C ASN A 34 12.72 12.45 -4.16
N ILE A 35 13.42 13.60 -4.17
CA ILE A 35 12.95 14.82 -4.84
C ILE A 35 12.77 14.58 -6.34
N ARG A 36 13.72 13.89 -6.98
CA ARG A 36 13.61 13.51 -8.40
C ARG A 36 12.39 12.62 -8.63
N ALA A 37 12.15 11.65 -7.76
CA ALA A 37 11.00 10.77 -7.81
C ALA A 37 9.68 11.52 -7.74
N LEU A 38 9.56 12.43 -6.78
CA LEU A 38 8.36 13.27 -6.64
C LEU A 38 8.09 14.07 -7.91
N LYS A 39 9.14 14.68 -8.49
CA LYS A 39 9.03 15.43 -9.75
C LYS A 39 8.65 14.54 -10.94
N VAL A 40 9.19 13.32 -11.04
CA VAL A 40 8.82 12.36 -12.09
C VAL A 40 7.37 11.88 -11.92
N THR A 41 6.93 11.62 -10.70
CA THR A 41 5.55 11.25 -10.39
C THR A 41 4.59 12.35 -10.81
N SER A 42 4.90 13.60 -10.47
CA SER A 42 4.12 14.77 -10.90
C SER A 42 4.13 14.94 -12.42
N ALA A 43 5.29 14.83 -13.07
CA ALA A 43 5.42 14.91 -14.53
C ALA A 43 4.64 13.77 -15.22
N GLY A 44 4.51 12.61 -14.58
CA GLY A 44 3.61 11.52 -15.00
C GLY A 44 2.13 11.85 -14.84
N GLY A 45 1.75 12.97 -14.23
CA GLY A 45 0.38 13.41 -14.04
C GLY A 45 -0.28 13.00 -12.73
N PHE A 46 0.42 12.28 -11.86
CA PHE A 46 -0.07 11.99 -10.50
C PHE A 46 0.15 13.19 -9.59
N ARG A 47 -0.93 13.67 -9.00
CA ARG A 47 -0.90 14.81 -8.08
C ARG A 47 -1.02 14.42 -6.61
N CYS A 48 -1.20 13.14 -6.31
CA CYS A 48 -1.23 12.61 -4.97
C CYS A 48 -0.23 11.48 -4.82
N ILE A 49 0.41 11.43 -3.66
CA ILE A 49 1.35 10.37 -3.31
C ILE A 49 0.97 9.75 -1.97
N GLU A 50 1.02 8.42 -1.91
CA GLU A 50 1.02 7.70 -0.65
C GLU A 50 2.47 7.47 -0.21
N LEU A 51 2.82 7.90 0.99
CA LEU A 51 4.13 7.63 1.55
C LEU A 51 4.15 6.26 2.21
N THR A 52 5.34 5.68 2.31
CA THR A 52 5.53 4.45 3.07
C THR A 52 6.35 4.77 4.32
N ALA A 53 5.86 4.30 5.47
CA ALA A 53 6.59 4.42 6.73
C ALA A 53 7.98 3.81 6.62
N GLY A 54 8.98 4.57 6.97
CA GLY A 54 10.38 4.16 6.89
C GLY A 54 10.86 3.44 8.13
N THR A 55 11.91 2.66 7.94
CA THR A 55 12.48 1.79 8.97
C THR A 55 13.62 2.44 9.75
N GLY A 56 14.02 3.65 9.41
CA GLY A 56 15.11 4.32 10.10
C GLY A 56 15.37 5.75 9.63
N PRO A 57 16.34 6.43 10.27
CA PRO A 57 16.70 7.83 9.96
C PRO A 57 17.29 8.02 8.56
N TRP A 58 17.61 6.93 7.88
CA TRP A 58 18.19 6.92 6.53
C TRP A 58 17.15 7.11 5.42
N ASP A 59 15.86 7.00 5.74
CA ASP A 59 14.79 7.25 4.80
C ASP A 59 14.30 8.69 4.95
N PRO A 60 14.62 9.59 4.00
CA PRO A 60 14.31 11.01 4.15
C PRO A 60 12.82 11.33 4.26
N LEU A 61 11.96 10.47 3.67
CA LEU A 61 10.51 10.66 3.65
C LEU A 61 9.75 9.61 4.47
N GLY A 62 10.45 8.63 5.04
CA GLY A 62 9.83 7.52 5.75
C GLY A 62 9.36 7.83 7.16
N ARG A 63 9.82 8.97 7.75
CA ARG A 63 9.47 9.38 9.11
C ARG A 63 9.21 10.88 9.19
N PRO A 64 8.22 11.32 9.98
CA PRO A 64 7.95 12.75 10.17
C PRO A 64 9.16 13.53 10.67
N GLU A 65 9.97 12.93 11.54
CA GLU A 65 11.18 13.55 12.08
C GLU A 65 12.24 13.78 10.99
N SER A 66 12.43 12.77 10.11
CA SER A 66 13.34 12.90 8.97
C SER A 66 12.86 13.96 7.98
N ILE A 67 11.56 14.01 7.71
CA ILE A 67 10.93 15.06 6.88
C ILE A 67 11.19 16.44 7.51
N ALA A 68 10.92 16.59 8.80
CA ALA A 68 11.14 17.85 9.50
C ALA A 68 12.63 18.27 9.50
N GLN A 69 13.54 17.31 9.63
CA GLN A 69 14.98 17.57 9.57
C GLN A 69 15.42 18.07 8.18
N HIS A 70 14.93 17.46 7.10
CA HIS A 70 15.33 17.82 5.75
C HIS A 70 14.66 19.09 5.22
N PHE A 71 13.41 19.34 5.61
CA PHE A 71 12.59 20.44 5.08
C PHE A 71 12.32 21.55 6.11
N GLY A 72 12.82 21.39 7.34
CA GLY A 72 12.63 22.32 8.44
C GLY A 72 11.29 22.16 9.18
N SER A 73 10.26 21.60 8.57
CA SER A 73 9.00 21.18 9.19
C SER A 73 8.15 20.38 8.21
N VAL A 74 7.19 19.62 8.72
CA VAL A 74 6.18 18.93 7.93
C VAL A 74 5.36 19.91 7.06
N ARG A 75 5.00 21.06 7.61
CA ARG A 75 4.27 22.09 6.86
C ARG A 75 5.08 22.66 5.69
N ARG A 76 6.38 22.90 5.86
CA ARG A 76 7.25 23.34 4.75
C ARG A 76 7.42 22.27 3.70
N PHE A 77 7.48 21.01 4.10
CA PHE A 77 7.48 19.89 3.16
C PHE A 77 6.19 19.85 2.32
N ALA A 78 5.02 19.99 2.95
CA ALA A 78 3.75 20.04 2.23
C ALA A 78 3.71 21.18 1.20
N ALA A 79 4.14 22.39 1.59
CA ALA A 79 4.25 23.51 0.68
C ALA A 79 5.22 23.25 -0.49
N GLN A 80 6.36 22.61 -0.21
CA GLN A 80 7.32 22.26 -1.26
C GLN A 80 6.79 21.19 -2.22
N LEU A 81 5.93 20.29 -1.76
CA LEU A 81 5.24 19.33 -2.63
C LEU A 81 4.34 20.03 -3.64
N GLU A 82 3.60 21.07 -3.23
CA GLU A 82 2.77 21.88 -4.12
C GLU A 82 3.61 22.54 -5.22
N ASP A 83 4.79 23.10 -4.88
CA ASP A 83 5.73 23.66 -5.85
C ASP A 83 6.20 22.61 -6.88
N TRP A 84 6.25 21.35 -6.50
CA TRP A 84 6.62 20.24 -7.39
C TRP A 84 5.42 19.61 -8.10
N GLY A 85 4.21 20.18 -7.92
CA GLY A 85 2.98 19.70 -8.56
C GLY A 85 2.29 18.55 -7.84
N ILE A 86 2.71 18.19 -6.64
CA ILE A 86 2.04 17.21 -5.78
C ILE A 86 1.10 17.96 -4.84
N ALA A 87 -0.20 17.73 -4.99
CA ALA A 87 -1.22 18.48 -4.26
C ALA A 87 -1.54 17.89 -2.88
N ARG A 88 -1.31 16.57 -2.67
CA ARG A 88 -1.76 15.91 -1.43
C ARG A 88 -0.97 14.64 -1.12
N ILE A 89 -0.85 14.36 0.18
CA ILE A 89 -0.51 13.05 0.74
C ILE A 89 -1.80 12.51 1.38
N PRO A 90 -2.56 11.60 0.72
CA PRO A 90 -3.80 11.08 1.27
C PRO A 90 -3.59 10.14 2.44
N GLY A 91 -2.46 9.45 2.51
CA GLY A 91 -2.17 8.49 3.56
C GLY A 91 -0.73 8.01 3.58
N VAL A 92 -0.49 7.11 4.52
CA VAL A 92 0.79 6.43 4.72
C VAL A 92 0.55 4.92 4.82
N PHE A 93 1.35 4.16 4.10
CA PHE A 93 1.46 2.71 4.28
C PHE A 93 2.41 2.40 5.44
N PHE A 94 1.95 1.63 6.41
CA PHE A 94 2.69 1.26 7.61
C PHE A 94 2.76 -0.26 7.76
N ASP A 95 3.97 -0.82 7.70
CA ASP A 95 4.25 -2.23 7.98
C ASP A 95 5.11 -2.34 9.25
N PRO A 96 4.53 -2.80 10.37
CA PRO A 96 5.29 -3.00 11.61
C PRO A 96 6.32 -4.12 11.50
N GLY A 97 6.16 -5.01 10.52
CA GLY A 97 7.08 -6.12 10.27
C GLY A 97 8.36 -5.74 9.54
N GLN A 98 8.45 -4.52 8.99
CA GLN A 98 9.66 -4.07 8.33
C GLN A 98 10.84 -4.04 9.31
N LEU A 99 12.02 -4.45 8.80
CA LEU A 99 13.25 -4.43 9.59
C LEU A 99 13.55 -3.02 10.09
N SER A 100 13.60 -2.85 11.38
CA SER A 100 14.13 -1.64 11.99
C SER A 100 15.63 -1.78 12.13
N PHE A 101 16.38 -0.80 11.64
CA PHE A 101 17.82 -0.71 11.88
C PHE A 101 18.16 -0.04 13.22
N GLU A 102 17.15 0.29 14.02
CA GLU A 102 17.35 0.73 15.40
C GLU A 102 17.65 -0.49 16.25
N GLU A 103 18.68 -0.41 17.08
CA GLU A 103 19.31 -1.42 17.89
C GLU A 103 18.40 -2.63 18.27
N GLY A 104 18.68 -3.79 17.65
CA GLY A 104 18.11 -5.08 18.06
C GLY A 104 16.64 -5.34 17.69
N HIS A 105 15.96 -4.42 17.04
CA HIS A 105 14.56 -4.59 16.64
C HIS A 105 14.44 -5.18 15.23
N PHE A 106 14.47 -6.47 15.13
CA PHE A 106 13.84 -7.16 14.00
C PHE A 106 12.33 -6.91 14.08
N GLY A 107 11.77 -6.31 13.06
CA GLY A 107 10.38 -5.96 12.88
C GLY A 107 9.37 -6.53 13.86
N LEU A 108 8.46 -5.73 14.28
CA LEU A 108 7.42 -6.07 15.25
C LEU A 108 6.41 -7.04 14.64
N CYS A 109 5.80 -7.87 15.45
CA CYS A 109 4.85 -8.87 14.98
C CYS A 109 3.47 -8.65 15.62
N ALA A 110 2.48 -8.29 14.79
CA ALA A 110 1.13 -8.01 15.30
C ALA A 110 0.42 -9.23 15.93
N THR A 111 0.87 -10.45 15.62
CA THR A 111 0.38 -11.65 16.32
C THR A 111 0.96 -11.82 17.73
N THR A 112 1.96 -11.00 18.09
CA THR A 112 2.64 -11.00 19.39
C THR A 112 2.12 -9.85 20.25
N ARG A 113 1.28 -10.14 21.23
CA ARG A 113 0.65 -9.10 22.09
C ARG A 113 1.69 -8.19 22.80
N ALA A 114 2.88 -8.68 23.08
CA ALA A 114 3.95 -7.88 23.68
C ALA A 114 4.43 -6.73 22.77
N ASP A 115 4.29 -6.87 21.45
CA ASP A 115 4.70 -5.86 20.48
C ASP A 115 3.62 -4.78 20.25
N HIS A 116 2.38 -5.03 20.70
CA HIS A 116 1.23 -4.17 20.38
C HIS A 116 1.41 -2.71 20.83
N ALA A 117 1.94 -2.50 22.04
CA ALA A 117 2.14 -1.15 22.57
C ALA A 117 3.07 -0.34 21.66
N LEU A 118 4.17 -0.95 21.21
CA LEU A 118 5.14 -0.29 20.35
C LEU A 118 4.60 -0.10 18.91
N ILE A 119 3.92 -1.11 18.35
CA ILE A 119 3.26 -0.98 17.04
C ILE A 119 2.24 0.17 17.06
N ARG A 120 1.38 0.22 18.08
CA ARG A 120 0.39 1.28 18.25
C ARG A 120 1.04 2.66 18.38
N GLN A 121 2.14 2.76 19.14
CA GLN A 121 2.89 4.01 19.27
C GLN A 121 3.45 4.47 17.92
N GLN A 122 4.07 3.58 17.14
CA GLN A 122 4.61 3.89 15.82
C GLN A 122 3.50 4.26 14.82
N ALA A 123 2.41 3.49 14.78
CA ALA A 123 1.24 3.84 13.97
C ALA A 123 0.70 5.23 14.29
N GLY A 124 0.64 5.58 15.59
CA GLY A 124 0.22 6.89 16.07
C GLY A 124 1.13 8.05 15.64
N VAL A 125 2.43 7.82 15.44
CA VAL A 125 3.35 8.82 14.87
C VAL A 125 2.96 9.14 13.43
N HIS A 126 2.73 8.09 12.61
CA HIS A 126 2.35 8.26 11.21
C HIS A 126 0.91 8.80 11.07
N ALA A 127 -0.02 8.39 11.92
CA ALA A 127 -1.39 8.91 11.91
C ALA A 127 -1.41 10.44 12.20
N ARG A 128 -0.66 10.91 13.19
CA ARG A 128 -0.53 12.36 13.46
C ARG A 128 0.09 13.11 12.28
N PHE A 129 1.10 12.56 11.64
CA PHE A 129 1.67 13.15 10.43
C PHE A 129 0.63 13.25 9.30
N VAL A 130 -0.11 12.17 9.04
CA VAL A 130 -1.18 12.17 8.02
C VAL A 130 -2.22 13.25 8.31
N ALA A 131 -2.67 13.36 9.57
CA ALA A 131 -3.60 14.42 9.99
C ALA A 131 -3.02 15.83 9.81
N GLU A 132 -1.72 16.03 10.14
CA GLU A 132 -1.05 17.33 10.00
C GLU A 132 -0.95 17.80 8.53
N VAL A 133 -0.77 16.86 7.58
CA VAL A 133 -0.74 17.19 6.14
C VAL A 133 -2.13 17.18 5.49
N GLY A 134 -3.20 16.99 6.25
CA GLY A 134 -4.57 16.96 5.74
C GLY A 134 -4.91 15.68 4.96
N GLY A 135 -4.25 14.57 5.29
CA GLY A 135 -4.55 13.25 4.73
C GLY A 135 -5.80 12.63 5.35
N GLU A 136 -6.14 11.41 4.93
CA GLU A 136 -7.43 10.80 5.20
C GLU A 136 -7.33 9.40 5.85
N TYR A 137 -6.18 8.71 5.69
CA TYR A 137 -6.09 7.31 6.12
C TYR A 137 -4.69 6.85 6.49
N LEU A 138 -4.65 5.77 7.26
CA LEU A 138 -3.48 4.94 7.49
C LEU A 138 -3.74 3.55 6.90
N VAL A 139 -2.86 3.08 6.01
CA VAL A 139 -2.83 1.67 5.58
C VAL A 139 -1.90 0.90 6.49
N ILE A 140 -2.36 -0.21 7.03
CA ILE A 140 -1.55 -1.08 7.88
C ILE A 140 -1.42 -2.48 7.29
N GLN A 141 -0.20 -3.00 7.23
CA GLN A 141 0.14 -4.39 6.92
C GLN A 141 0.36 -5.16 8.23
N PRO A 142 -0.70 -5.75 8.85
CA PRO A 142 -0.57 -6.26 10.21
C PRO A 142 -0.12 -7.72 10.26
N PHE A 143 -0.21 -8.44 9.15
CA PHE A 143 0.07 -9.87 9.13
C PHE A 143 1.52 -10.16 8.79
N PRO A 144 2.23 -10.89 9.64
CA PRO A 144 3.60 -11.29 9.35
C PRO A 144 3.64 -12.27 8.17
N PRO A 145 4.78 -12.37 7.48
CA PRO A 145 5.00 -13.41 6.52
C PRO A 145 4.82 -14.80 7.15
N TYR A 146 4.35 -15.75 6.35
CA TYR A 146 4.07 -17.12 6.81
C TYR A 146 5.24 -17.79 7.52
N TRP A 147 6.47 -17.62 7.01
CA TRP A 147 7.67 -18.22 7.62
C TRP A 147 7.97 -17.68 9.02
N ARG A 148 7.36 -16.58 9.42
CA ARG A 148 7.54 -15.99 10.76
C ARG A 148 6.48 -16.45 11.75
N SER A 149 5.24 -16.63 11.31
CA SER A 149 4.11 -16.97 12.18
C SER A 149 3.51 -18.36 11.92
N GLY A 150 3.79 -18.96 10.77
CA GLY A 150 3.09 -20.16 10.33
C GLY A 150 1.60 -19.92 10.08
N GLU A 151 0.79 -20.95 10.24
CA GLU A 151 -0.67 -20.85 10.17
C GLU A 151 -1.21 -19.94 11.28
N LEU A 152 -2.15 -19.07 10.91
CA LEU A 152 -2.82 -18.21 11.89
C LEU A 152 -3.76 -19.02 12.78
N SER A 153 -3.44 -19.08 14.05
CA SER A 153 -4.38 -19.59 15.06
C SER A 153 -5.48 -18.56 15.31
N ALA A 154 -6.61 -19.03 15.88
CA ALA A 154 -7.70 -18.13 16.29
C ALA A 154 -7.21 -17.05 17.27
N ALA A 155 -6.33 -17.42 18.22
CA ALA A 155 -5.74 -16.47 19.17
C ALA A 155 -4.82 -15.45 18.51
N ALA A 156 -4.08 -15.84 17.46
CA ALA A 156 -3.25 -14.92 16.70
C ALA A 156 -4.11 -13.93 15.89
N LEU A 157 -5.18 -14.40 15.28
CA LEU A 157 -6.14 -13.56 14.56
C LEU A 157 -6.83 -12.57 15.49
N GLU A 158 -7.26 -13.02 16.67
CA GLU A 158 -7.83 -12.15 17.71
C GLU A 158 -6.83 -11.08 18.16
N ALA A 159 -5.57 -11.46 18.41
CA ALA A 159 -4.53 -10.51 18.79
C ALA A 159 -4.35 -9.41 17.73
N VAL A 160 -4.32 -9.78 16.44
CA VAL A 160 -4.22 -8.81 15.34
C VAL A 160 -5.46 -7.94 15.29
N ALA A 161 -6.67 -8.49 15.43
CA ALA A 161 -7.92 -7.72 15.44
C ALA A 161 -7.96 -6.70 16.60
N ASP A 162 -7.54 -7.08 17.79
CA ASP A 162 -7.44 -6.17 18.94
C ASP A 162 -6.49 -4.99 18.65
N LEU A 163 -5.34 -5.27 18.05
CA LEU A 163 -4.39 -4.23 17.67
C LEU A 163 -4.97 -3.28 16.61
N ILE A 164 -5.59 -3.83 15.57
CA ILE A 164 -6.22 -3.04 14.51
C ILE A 164 -7.31 -2.14 15.08
N ASN A 165 -8.18 -2.68 15.94
CA ASN A 165 -9.25 -1.91 16.58
C ASN A 165 -8.67 -0.77 17.44
N ALA A 166 -7.58 -1.01 18.16
CA ALA A 166 -6.91 0.02 18.96
C ALA A 166 -6.30 1.13 18.09
N ILE A 167 -5.60 0.76 16.99
CA ILE A 167 -5.04 1.73 16.04
C ILE A 167 -6.16 2.51 15.35
N ALA A 168 -7.23 1.86 14.93
CA ALA A 168 -8.36 2.50 14.28
C ALA A 168 -9.06 3.50 15.22
N HIS A 169 -9.23 3.16 16.49
CA HIS A 169 -9.77 4.07 17.49
C HIS A 169 -8.92 5.34 17.62
N ASP A 170 -7.58 5.18 17.69
CA ASP A 170 -6.66 6.32 17.77
C ASP A 170 -6.69 7.16 16.49
N SER A 171 -6.71 6.51 15.32
CA SER A 171 -6.77 7.17 14.01
C SER A 171 -8.07 7.95 13.82
N GLN A 172 -9.21 7.40 14.23
CA GLN A 172 -10.51 8.07 14.18
C GLN A 172 -10.54 9.34 15.03
N SER A 173 -9.84 9.37 16.17
CA SER A 173 -9.71 10.59 16.99
C SER A 173 -9.02 11.74 16.25
N LEU A 174 -8.25 11.42 15.20
CA LEU A 174 -7.57 12.35 14.29
C LEU A 174 -8.35 12.57 12.98
N GLY A 175 -9.54 11.97 12.83
CA GLY A 175 -10.35 12.05 11.61
C GLY A 175 -9.88 11.14 10.49
N LEU A 176 -9.11 10.09 10.78
CA LEU A 176 -8.53 9.18 9.79
C LEU A 176 -9.21 7.81 9.81
N ASP A 177 -9.36 7.22 8.63
CA ASP A 177 -9.70 5.80 8.47
C ASP A 177 -8.44 4.91 8.58
N THR A 178 -8.64 3.63 8.91
CA THR A 178 -7.57 2.61 8.95
C THR A 178 -7.90 1.51 7.96
N PHE A 179 -7.00 1.23 7.02
CA PHE A 179 -7.18 0.19 6.02
C PHE A 179 -6.20 -0.95 6.22
N ILE A 180 -6.70 -2.18 6.21
CA ILE A 180 -5.92 -3.40 6.37
C ILE A 180 -5.43 -3.83 5.01
N HIS A 181 -4.12 -3.87 4.83
CA HIS A 181 -3.47 -4.39 3.63
C HIS A 181 -3.30 -5.91 3.73
N LEU A 182 -3.49 -6.58 2.59
CA LEU A 182 -3.35 -8.03 2.44
C LEU A 182 -2.18 -8.32 1.51
N ASP A 183 -1.19 -9.05 2.03
CA ASP A 183 0.05 -9.39 1.35
C ASP A 183 0.07 -10.89 0.96
N ALA A 184 0.59 -11.21 -0.22
CA ALA A 184 0.66 -12.58 -0.73
C ALA A 184 1.53 -13.52 0.12
N LEU A 185 2.52 -12.98 0.82
CA LEU A 185 3.42 -13.75 1.66
C LEU A 185 2.91 -13.92 3.09
N SER A 186 1.81 -13.23 3.43
CA SER A 186 1.28 -13.25 4.78
C SER A 186 0.60 -14.57 5.13
N SER A 187 0.46 -14.79 6.42
CA SER A 187 -0.28 -15.95 6.96
C SER A 187 -1.80 -15.82 6.82
N LEU A 188 -2.33 -14.63 6.50
CA LEU A 188 -3.74 -14.42 6.21
C LEU A 188 -3.93 -14.35 4.68
N ARG A 189 -4.54 -15.39 4.10
CA ARG A 189 -4.69 -15.50 2.65
C ARG A 189 -6.11 -15.84 2.19
N SER A 190 -6.88 -16.62 2.96
CA SER A 190 -8.18 -17.08 2.48
C SER A 190 -9.29 -16.06 2.71
N ALA A 191 -10.32 -16.11 1.87
CA ALA A 191 -11.49 -15.25 2.01
C ALA A 191 -12.22 -15.48 3.35
N GLU A 192 -12.18 -16.70 3.86
CA GLU A 192 -12.77 -17.09 5.16
C GLU A 192 -12.00 -16.46 6.32
N GLN A 193 -10.66 -16.40 6.22
CA GLN A 193 -9.83 -15.70 7.20
C GLN A 193 -10.09 -14.19 7.18
N ILE A 194 -10.28 -13.60 5.98
CA ILE A 194 -10.67 -12.20 5.83
C ILE A 194 -12.03 -11.93 6.47
N ASP A 195 -13.05 -12.79 6.23
CA ASP A 195 -14.35 -12.66 6.88
C ASP A 195 -14.25 -12.75 8.40
N SER A 196 -13.46 -13.71 8.91
CA SER A 196 -13.24 -13.87 10.35
C SER A 196 -12.59 -12.64 10.98
N LEU A 197 -11.59 -12.07 10.31
CA LEU A 197 -10.94 -10.82 10.75
C LEU A 197 -11.94 -9.66 10.79
N LEU A 198 -12.68 -9.47 9.70
CA LEU A 198 -13.66 -8.37 9.59
C LEU A 198 -14.80 -8.48 10.61
N GLY A 199 -15.18 -9.71 10.96
CA GLY A 199 -16.13 -9.98 12.04
C GLY A 199 -15.64 -9.51 13.41
N GLN A 200 -14.33 -9.45 13.60
CA GLN A 200 -13.68 -8.97 14.83
C GLN A 200 -13.30 -7.47 14.77
N CYS A 201 -13.44 -6.85 13.60
CA CYS A 201 -13.17 -5.42 13.38
C CYS A 201 -14.45 -4.67 12.97
N PRO A 202 -15.40 -4.47 13.88
CA PRO A 202 -16.73 -3.89 13.57
C PRO A 202 -16.70 -2.39 13.31
N SER A 203 -15.62 -1.69 13.66
CA SER A 203 -15.52 -0.24 13.51
C SER A 203 -15.76 0.20 12.07
N PRO A 204 -16.62 1.22 11.83
CA PRO A 204 -16.83 1.78 10.49
C PRO A 204 -15.58 2.43 9.91
N GLY A 205 -14.62 2.84 10.77
CA GLY A 205 -13.31 3.38 10.35
C GLY A 205 -12.29 2.32 9.95
N VAL A 206 -12.62 1.01 10.07
CA VAL A 206 -11.76 -0.09 9.59
C VAL A 206 -12.25 -0.56 8.25
N GLY A 207 -11.40 -0.50 7.23
CA GLY A 207 -11.65 -1.01 5.89
C GLY A 207 -10.53 -1.95 5.41
N LEU A 208 -10.66 -2.41 4.16
CA LEU A 208 -9.64 -3.18 3.46
C LEU A 208 -8.94 -2.32 2.42
N ALA A 209 -7.64 -2.46 2.35
CA ALA A 209 -6.83 -2.03 1.23
C ALA A 209 -6.51 -3.27 0.37
N PHE A 210 -7.07 -3.34 -0.82
CA PHE A 210 -6.83 -4.44 -1.74
C PHE A 210 -5.62 -4.13 -2.61
N ASP A 211 -4.56 -4.91 -2.47
CA ASP A 211 -3.47 -4.94 -3.43
C ASP A 211 -3.78 -5.96 -4.51
N THR A 212 -3.96 -5.48 -5.73
CA THR A 212 -4.42 -6.32 -6.84
C THR A 212 -3.40 -7.38 -7.26
N ALA A 213 -2.10 -7.09 -7.15
CA ALA A 213 -1.06 -8.06 -7.45
C ALA A 213 -0.90 -9.08 -6.33
N GLU A 214 -0.84 -8.64 -5.09
CA GLU A 214 -0.69 -9.53 -3.93
C GLU A 214 -1.82 -10.57 -3.87
N LEU A 215 -3.06 -10.11 -4.08
CA LEU A 215 -4.22 -10.99 -4.11
C LEU A 215 -4.17 -11.96 -5.31
N THR A 216 -3.71 -11.50 -6.48
CA THR A 216 -3.54 -12.37 -7.67
C THR A 216 -2.44 -13.40 -7.45
N ILE A 217 -1.29 -13.01 -6.87
CA ILE A 217 -0.20 -13.93 -6.52
C ILE A 217 -0.70 -14.98 -5.53
N ALA A 218 -1.54 -14.58 -4.57
CA ALA A 218 -2.17 -15.48 -3.61
C ALA A 218 -3.23 -16.42 -4.23
N GLY A 219 -3.52 -16.30 -5.53
CA GLY A 219 -4.43 -17.16 -6.25
C GLY A 219 -5.88 -16.71 -6.27
N HIS A 220 -6.17 -15.48 -5.84
CA HIS A 220 -7.54 -14.96 -5.86
C HIS A 220 -7.94 -14.39 -7.23
N ASP A 221 -9.20 -14.59 -7.58
CA ASP A 221 -9.90 -13.73 -8.52
C ASP A 221 -10.24 -12.42 -7.82
N VAL A 222 -9.49 -11.36 -8.15
CA VAL A 222 -9.60 -10.05 -7.49
C VAL A 222 -10.97 -9.42 -7.70
N VAL A 223 -11.61 -9.65 -8.87
CA VAL A 223 -12.94 -9.11 -9.18
C VAL A 223 -14.00 -9.81 -8.31
N ALA A 224 -13.95 -11.13 -8.23
CA ALA A 224 -14.87 -11.90 -7.37
C ALA A 224 -14.67 -11.55 -5.89
N LEU A 225 -13.42 -11.43 -5.45
CA LEU A 225 -13.09 -11.06 -4.07
C LEU A 225 -13.58 -9.65 -3.74
N TYR A 226 -13.39 -8.68 -4.66
CA TYR A 226 -13.91 -7.34 -4.50
C TYR A 226 -15.44 -7.34 -4.39
N ARG A 227 -16.16 -8.08 -5.24
CA ARG A 227 -17.62 -8.20 -5.14
C ARG A 227 -18.08 -8.72 -3.78
N ARG A 228 -17.34 -9.66 -3.18
CA ARG A 228 -17.63 -10.19 -1.84
C ARG A 228 -17.44 -9.14 -0.77
N PHE A 229 -16.36 -8.36 -0.83
CA PHE A 229 -15.97 -7.44 0.25
C PHE A 229 -16.18 -5.95 -0.07
N HIS A 230 -16.86 -5.59 -1.17
CA HIS A 230 -16.94 -4.22 -1.68
C HIS A 230 -17.35 -3.17 -0.63
N ARG A 231 -18.21 -3.53 0.34
CA ARG A 231 -18.64 -2.63 1.41
C ARG A 231 -17.53 -2.27 2.40
N ARG A 232 -16.47 -3.05 2.44
CA ARG A 232 -15.33 -2.86 3.34
C ARG A 232 -14.09 -2.39 2.59
N VAL A 233 -14.03 -2.57 1.26
CA VAL A 233 -12.89 -2.12 0.43
C VAL A 233 -13.04 -0.64 0.13
N ARG A 234 -12.12 0.18 0.65
CA ARG A 234 -12.11 1.63 0.45
C ARG A 234 -10.81 2.16 -0.13
N HIS A 235 -9.86 1.28 -0.32
CA HIS A 235 -8.54 1.59 -0.82
C HIS A 235 -8.06 0.45 -1.72
N PHE A 236 -7.36 0.81 -2.79
CA PHE A 236 -6.67 -0.14 -3.64
C PHE A 236 -5.22 0.29 -3.85
N HIS A 237 -4.32 -0.68 -3.80
CA HIS A 237 -3.08 -0.64 -4.54
C HIS A 237 -3.30 -1.31 -5.89
N PHE A 238 -3.27 -0.53 -6.96
CA PHE A 238 -3.25 -1.06 -8.32
C PHE A 238 -1.82 -1.39 -8.67
N LYS A 239 -1.51 -2.66 -8.60
CA LYS A 239 -0.23 -3.28 -8.91
C LYS A 239 -0.49 -4.49 -9.77
N ASP A 240 0.35 -4.81 -10.76
CA ASP A 240 0.12 -5.94 -11.65
C ASP A 240 1.01 -7.13 -11.32
N ALA A 241 0.44 -8.32 -11.43
CA ALA A 241 1.08 -9.58 -11.14
C ALA A 241 1.39 -10.37 -12.41
N LEU A 242 2.64 -10.76 -12.59
CA LEU A 242 3.10 -11.57 -13.73
C LEU A 242 2.79 -13.05 -13.54
N ALA A 243 2.65 -13.51 -12.28
CA ALA A 243 2.46 -14.93 -11.95
C ALA A 243 1.54 -15.11 -10.74
N VAL A 244 1.11 -16.35 -10.54
CA VAL A 244 0.40 -16.84 -9.36
C VAL A 244 1.33 -17.79 -8.63
N ASP A 245 1.39 -17.74 -7.31
CA ASP A 245 2.15 -18.68 -6.49
C ASP A 245 1.42 -20.03 -6.37
N THR A 246 1.45 -20.81 -7.45
CA THR A 246 0.81 -22.13 -7.53
C THR A 246 1.54 -23.21 -6.74
N LEU A 247 2.78 -22.94 -6.34
CA LEU A 247 3.64 -23.88 -5.60
C LEU A 247 3.66 -23.59 -4.10
N GLU A 248 2.90 -22.59 -3.66
CA GLU A 248 2.90 -22.13 -2.27
C GLU A 248 4.31 -21.87 -1.72
N GLU A 249 5.16 -21.23 -2.54
CA GLU A 249 6.57 -20.99 -2.20
C GLU A 249 6.75 -20.21 -0.91
N TYR A 250 5.76 -19.39 -0.52
CA TYR A 250 5.73 -18.67 0.74
C TYR A 250 5.76 -19.59 1.98
N ARG A 251 5.39 -20.88 1.82
CA ARG A 251 5.40 -21.91 2.88
C ARG A 251 6.70 -22.68 2.98
N LEU A 252 7.61 -22.54 2.02
CA LEU A 252 8.85 -23.28 2.02
C LEU A 252 9.71 -22.93 3.23
N PRO A 253 10.47 -23.87 3.81
CA PRO A 253 11.30 -23.61 4.98
C PRO A 253 12.37 -22.53 4.79
N ASN A 254 12.73 -22.25 3.53
CA ASN A 254 13.69 -21.22 3.15
C ASN A 254 13.04 -20.03 2.40
N ALA A 255 11.72 -19.86 2.51
CA ALA A 255 10.96 -18.86 1.78
C ALA A 255 11.53 -17.44 1.99
N GLU A 256 11.81 -17.06 3.24
CA GLU A 256 12.42 -15.76 3.53
C GLU A 256 13.72 -15.55 2.73
N ARG A 257 14.61 -16.54 2.75
CA ARG A 257 15.88 -16.47 2.05
C ARG A 257 15.71 -16.50 0.54
N ALA A 258 14.79 -17.30 0.03
CA ALA A 258 14.57 -17.48 -1.39
C ALA A 258 13.83 -16.28 -2.01
N LEU A 259 12.84 -15.74 -1.32
CA LEU A 259 11.94 -14.71 -1.83
C LEU A 259 12.41 -13.30 -1.48
N ILE A 260 12.99 -13.08 -0.30
CA ILE A 260 13.38 -11.75 0.17
C ILE A 260 14.91 -11.57 0.20
N LEU A 261 15.63 -12.42 0.95
CA LEU A 261 17.07 -12.22 1.19
C LEU A 261 17.95 -12.47 -0.04
N ALA A 262 17.45 -13.14 -1.06
CA ALA A 262 18.15 -13.23 -2.35
C ALA A 262 18.24 -11.86 -3.05
N GLY A 263 17.98 -10.76 -2.33
CA GLY A 263 18.16 -9.38 -2.76
C GLY A 263 17.02 -8.87 -3.61
N GLY A 264 15.83 -9.44 -3.50
CA GLY A 264 14.65 -9.03 -4.29
C GLY A 264 14.81 -9.24 -5.79
N ARG A 265 15.97 -9.75 -6.24
CA ARG A 265 16.27 -9.95 -7.66
C ARG A 265 15.54 -11.15 -8.28
N ARG A 266 15.08 -12.09 -7.45
CA ARG A 266 14.32 -13.27 -7.93
C ARG A 266 12.83 -13.07 -7.80
N GLU A 267 12.37 -12.45 -6.73
CA GLU A 267 10.97 -12.21 -6.46
C GLU A 267 10.39 -11.16 -7.40
N ILE A 268 10.96 -9.96 -7.37
CA ILE A 268 10.39 -8.77 -8.00
C ILE A 268 10.24 -8.91 -9.52
N PRO A 269 11.28 -9.32 -10.29
CA PRO A 269 11.13 -9.49 -11.73
C PRO A 269 10.22 -10.65 -12.13
N ARG A 270 9.92 -11.58 -11.22
CA ARG A 270 9.08 -12.74 -11.49
C ARG A 270 7.61 -12.49 -11.15
N TRP A 271 7.35 -11.72 -10.11
CA TRP A 271 6.03 -11.56 -9.55
C TRP A 271 5.33 -10.28 -10.02
N PHE A 272 6.05 -9.18 -10.17
CA PHE A 272 5.47 -7.87 -10.41
C PHE A 272 5.89 -7.28 -11.76
N GLY A 273 4.96 -6.54 -12.38
CA GLY A 273 5.18 -5.80 -13.63
C GLY A 273 4.43 -4.48 -13.63
N GLU A 274 4.65 -3.70 -14.69
CA GLU A 274 3.90 -2.49 -14.94
C GLU A 274 2.44 -2.80 -15.23
N LEU A 275 1.53 -1.89 -14.89
CA LEU A 275 0.09 -2.05 -15.11
C LEU A 275 -0.23 -2.45 -16.54
N GLY A 276 -1.04 -3.50 -16.69
CA GLY A 276 -1.49 -4.02 -17.97
C GLY A 276 -0.52 -5.00 -18.65
N THR A 277 0.61 -5.33 -18.00
CA THR A 277 1.55 -6.32 -18.52
C THR A 277 1.37 -7.70 -17.90
N GLY A 278 0.59 -7.80 -16.85
CA GLY A 278 0.39 -9.01 -16.06
C GLY A 278 -0.99 -9.65 -16.22
N ARG A 279 -1.47 -10.21 -15.13
CA ARG A 279 -2.67 -11.07 -15.08
C ARG A 279 -3.88 -10.42 -14.44
N VAL A 280 -3.72 -9.26 -13.82
CA VAL A 280 -4.82 -8.58 -13.13
C VAL A 280 -5.84 -8.09 -14.12
N ASP A 281 -7.11 -8.48 -13.94
CA ASP A 281 -8.22 -7.97 -14.76
C ASP A 281 -8.67 -6.58 -14.27
N PHE A 282 -7.87 -5.56 -14.55
CA PHE A 282 -8.19 -4.18 -14.20
C PHE A 282 -9.48 -3.69 -14.86
N LYS A 283 -9.83 -4.18 -16.04
CA LYS A 283 -11.05 -3.76 -16.76
C LYS A 283 -12.28 -4.31 -16.06
N GLY A 284 -12.27 -5.61 -15.74
CA GLY A 284 -13.34 -6.24 -14.96
C GLY A 284 -13.47 -5.65 -13.57
N LEU A 285 -12.33 -5.34 -12.92
CA LEU A 285 -12.33 -4.69 -11.60
C LEU A 285 -12.95 -3.29 -11.66
N LEU A 286 -12.57 -2.44 -12.62
CA LEU A 286 -13.18 -1.12 -12.80
C LEU A 286 -14.68 -1.18 -13.12
N ALA A 287 -15.11 -2.17 -13.92
CA ALA A 287 -16.53 -2.39 -14.18
C ALA A 287 -17.29 -2.75 -12.89
N ALA A 288 -16.73 -3.65 -12.07
CA ALA A 288 -17.29 -3.98 -10.76
C ALA A 288 -17.29 -2.80 -9.78
N MET A 289 -16.22 -1.98 -9.78
CA MET A 289 -16.15 -0.76 -8.98
C MET A 289 -17.23 0.26 -9.39
N HIS A 290 -17.47 0.41 -10.68
CA HIS A 290 -18.54 1.27 -11.19
C HIS A 290 -19.93 0.72 -10.80
N GLU A 291 -20.18 -0.56 -11.02
CA GLU A 291 -21.45 -1.23 -10.68
C GLU A 291 -21.79 -1.12 -9.19
N LEU A 292 -20.78 -1.23 -8.33
CA LEU A 292 -20.92 -1.22 -6.87
C LEU A 292 -20.64 0.16 -6.25
N GLU A 293 -20.63 1.22 -7.09
CA GLU A 293 -20.48 2.62 -6.69
C GLU A 293 -19.26 2.89 -5.78
N TYR A 294 -18.12 2.30 -6.12
CA TYR A 294 -16.90 2.49 -5.34
C TYR A 294 -16.54 3.97 -5.19
N ARG A 295 -16.25 4.36 -3.98
CA ARG A 295 -15.79 5.70 -3.62
C ARG A 295 -14.56 5.58 -2.72
N GLY A 296 -13.38 5.85 -3.26
CA GLY A 296 -12.15 5.69 -2.50
C GLY A 296 -10.89 6.01 -3.30
N TRP A 297 -9.77 5.63 -2.73
CA TRP A 297 -8.47 5.82 -3.33
C TRP A 297 -8.03 4.60 -4.15
N VAL A 298 -7.48 4.86 -5.31
CA VAL A 298 -6.72 3.90 -6.11
C VAL A 298 -5.30 4.44 -6.20
N ILE A 299 -4.42 3.81 -5.49
CA ILE A 299 -3.01 4.15 -5.46
C ILE A 299 -2.28 3.20 -6.42
N VAL A 300 -1.69 3.75 -7.45
CA VAL A 300 -0.84 2.97 -8.34
C VAL A 300 0.44 2.64 -7.61
N GLU A 301 0.75 1.37 -7.55
CA GLU A 301 1.96 0.87 -6.91
C GLU A 301 2.77 0.05 -7.90
N SER A 302 4.07 0.11 -7.76
CA SER A 302 4.98 -0.79 -8.45
C SER A 302 6.12 -1.10 -7.49
N ASP A 303 6.30 -2.37 -7.21
CA ASP A 303 7.53 -2.83 -6.61
C ASP A 303 8.63 -2.85 -7.66
N ARG A 304 9.86 -3.16 -7.28
CA ARG A 304 11.01 -3.13 -8.19
C ARG A 304 10.81 -4.03 -9.41
N GLY A 305 10.00 -3.57 -10.34
CA GLY A 305 9.80 -4.23 -11.62
C GLY A 305 11.06 -4.27 -12.50
N PRO A 306 10.97 -4.87 -13.68
CA PRO A 306 12.10 -4.98 -14.60
C PRO A 306 12.59 -3.63 -15.14
N GLN A 307 11.77 -2.60 -15.05
CA GLN A 307 12.05 -1.27 -15.56
C GLN A 307 12.74 -0.36 -14.52
N PRO A 308 13.54 0.61 -14.94
CA PRO A 308 13.96 1.70 -14.08
C PRO A 308 12.75 2.43 -13.50
N VAL A 309 12.82 2.85 -12.22
CA VAL A 309 11.67 3.42 -11.50
C VAL A 309 11.00 4.58 -12.23
N ALA A 310 11.78 5.50 -12.80
CA ALA A 310 11.21 6.62 -13.58
C ALA A 310 10.43 6.13 -14.80
N SER A 311 10.92 5.11 -15.50
CA SER A 311 10.22 4.50 -16.63
C SER A 311 8.96 3.78 -16.18
N SER A 312 9.00 3.05 -15.09
CA SER A 312 7.85 2.38 -14.49
C SER A 312 6.73 3.38 -14.15
N ILE A 313 7.06 4.51 -13.49
CA ILE A 313 6.09 5.57 -13.21
C ILE A 313 5.41 6.06 -14.49
N LEU A 314 6.18 6.34 -15.55
CA LEU A 314 5.65 6.87 -16.80
C LEU A 314 4.79 5.83 -17.55
N LEU A 315 5.19 4.55 -17.55
CA LEU A 315 4.41 3.46 -18.16
C LEU A 315 3.08 3.26 -17.43
N ASN A 316 3.11 3.21 -16.10
CA ASN A 316 1.91 3.10 -15.28
C ASN A 316 0.99 4.31 -15.45
N SER A 317 1.56 5.51 -15.49
CA SER A 317 0.81 6.74 -15.78
C SER A 317 0.12 6.68 -17.14
N TRP A 318 0.84 6.27 -18.17
CA TRP A 318 0.27 6.11 -19.52
C TRP A 318 -0.91 5.13 -19.50
N TYR A 319 -0.75 3.98 -18.84
CA TYR A 319 -1.80 2.97 -18.75
C TYR A 319 -3.05 3.50 -18.01
N VAL A 320 -2.84 4.20 -16.90
CA VAL A 320 -3.95 4.85 -16.18
C VAL A 320 -4.67 5.86 -17.08
N GLN A 321 -3.94 6.75 -17.75
CA GLN A 321 -4.53 7.83 -18.56
C GLN A 321 -5.23 7.33 -19.81
N HIS A 322 -4.65 6.35 -20.50
CA HIS A 322 -5.10 5.95 -21.83
C HIS A 322 -5.94 4.67 -21.85
N VAL A 323 -5.83 3.83 -20.80
CA VAL A 323 -6.58 2.56 -20.73
C VAL A 323 -7.64 2.60 -19.63
N LEU A 324 -7.27 2.95 -18.39
CA LEU A 324 -8.19 2.82 -17.27
C LEU A 324 -9.18 3.98 -17.15
N ARG A 325 -8.72 5.23 -17.22
CA ARG A 325 -9.61 6.41 -17.13
C ARG A 325 -10.73 6.45 -18.18
N PRO A 326 -10.47 6.12 -19.44
CA PRO A 326 -11.56 6.07 -20.44
C PRO A 326 -12.66 5.07 -20.09
N LEU A 327 -12.35 4.02 -19.32
CA LEU A 327 -13.33 3.02 -18.88
C LEU A 327 -14.21 3.53 -17.73
N GLN A 328 -13.70 4.45 -16.90
CA GLN A 328 -14.47 5.05 -15.80
C GLN A 328 -15.65 5.92 -16.26
N HIS A 329 -15.58 6.45 -17.49
CA HIS A 329 -16.57 7.36 -18.05
C HIS A 329 -17.52 6.70 -19.05
N ARG A 330 -17.41 5.39 -19.27
CA ARG A 330 -18.33 4.69 -20.17
C ARG A 330 -19.62 4.34 -19.41
N PRO A 331 -20.80 4.73 -19.92
CA PRO A 331 -22.05 4.20 -19.40
C PRO A 331 -22.02 2.69 -19.52
N ASN A 332 -22.56 1.99 -18.53
CA ASN A 332 -22.66 0.53 -18.54
C ASN A 332 -23.35 0.08 -19.85
N PRO A 333 -22.71 -0.74 -20.71
CA PRO A 333 -23.34 -1.21 -21.96
C PRO A 333 -24.54 -2.15 -21.74
N ALA A 334 -24.90 -2.43 -20.45
CA ALA A 334 -26.03 -3.27 -20.06
C ALA A 334 -27.15 -2.49 -19.34
N ALA A 335 -27.18 -1.16 -19.43
CA ALA A 335 -28.29 -0.35 -18.92
C ALA A 335 -29.28 -0.02 -20.03
#